data_625d6141801cc55f97a69bcaed484d98
#
_entry.id   625d6141801cc55f97a69bcaed484d98
#
_cell.length_a   1.000
_cell.length_b   1.000
_cell.length_c   1.000
_cell.angle_alpha   90.00
_cell.angle_beta   90.00
_cell.angle_gamma   90.00
#
_symmetry.space_group_name_H-M   'P 1'
#
loop_
_entity.id
_entity.type
_entity.pdbx_description
1 polymer ?
#
loop_
_entity_poly.entity_id
_entity_poly.type
_entity_poly.pdbx_seq_one_letter_code
_entity_poly.pdbx_strand_id
1 'polypeptide(L)'
;MWENLVRKAKDGGLDVIDTYVFWNGHEPLPGKIYFEDRYDLVRFIKTVHKQGLYVNLRIGPYICGEWNFGGFPVWLKYVPGIYFRTDNEPFKRAMQGFTTKIVDMMKSEKLFASQGGPIILSQIENEYGSEIKEFGEAGKAYIN
;
A
#
# COMPACT_ATOMS: atom_id res chain seq x y z
N MET A 1 11.49 -15.35 10.16
CA MET A 1 10.26 -15.90 9.56
C MET A 1 10.15 -15.55 8.07
N TRP A 2 10.19 -14.29 7.64
CA TRP A 2 10.05 -13.88 6.22
C TRP A 2 11.02 -14.55 5.26
N GLU A 3 12.32 -14.59 5.60
CA GLU A 3 13.35 -15.17 4.73
C GLU A 3 13.05 -16.63 4.33
N ASN A 4 12.58 -17.43 5.29
CA ASN A 4 12.21 -18.82 5.03
C ASN A 4 10.95 -18.94 4.16
N LEU A 5 9.95 -18.07 4.38
CA LEU A 5 8.72 -18.06 3.56
C LEU A 5 9.00 -17.61 2.13
N VAL A 6 9.77 -16.54 1.96
CA VAL A 6 10.14 -16.01 0.64
C VAL A 6 10.98 -17.04 -0.14
N ARG A 7 11.92 -17.73 0.55
CA ARG A 7 12.67 -18.82 -0.09
C ARG A 7 11.78 -19.95 -0.56
N LYS A 8 10.81 -20.39 0.26
CA LYS A 8 9.84 -21.41 -0.15
C LYS A 8 8.99 -20.97 -1.35
N ALA A 9 8.62 -19.70 -1.42
CA ALA A 9 7.93 -19.14 -2.58
C ALA A 9 8.81 -19.27 -3.84
N LYS A 10 10.09 -18.91 -3.75
CA LYS A 10 11.06 -19.07 -4.84
C LYS A 10 11.23 -20.53 -5.24
N ASP A 11 11.42 -21.41 -4.29
CA ASP A 11 11.59 -22.86 -4.52
C ASP A 11 10.32 -23.47 -5.17
N GLY A 12 9.15 -22.90 -4.89
CA GLY A 12 7.87 -23.23 -5.50
C GLY A 12 7.66 -22.66 -6.91
N GLY A 13 8.63 -21.92 -7.46
CA GLY A 13 8.60 -21.40 -8.83
C GLY A 13 7.90 -20.05 -8.98
N LEU A 14 7.70 -19.30 -7.90
CA LEU A 14 7.16 -17.93 -8.00
C LEU A 14 8.26 -16.94 -8.42
N ASP A 15 7.87 -15.91 -9.15
CA ASP A 15 8.74 -14.83 -9.61
C ASP A 15 8.46 -13.51 -8.91
N VAL A 16 7.23 -13.28 -8.49
CA VAL A 16 6.76 -12.03 -7.90
C VAL A 16 6.05 -12.29 -6.57
N ILE A 17 6.32 -11.44 -5.60
CA ILE A 17 5.58 -11.38 -4.32
C ILE A 17 4.69 -10.16 -4.33
N ASP A 18 3.39 -10.37 -4.15
CA ASP A 18 2.45 -9.29 -3.84
C ASP A 18 2.54 -8.96 -2.35
N THR A 19 2.64 -7.68 -2.03
CA THR A 19 2.58 -7.24 -0.65
C THR A 19 1.70 -6.01 -0.48
N TYR A 20 0.82 -6.06 0.50
CA TYR A 20 0.03 -4.92 0.93
C TYR A 20 0.88 -3.91 1.69
N VAL A 21 0.47 -2.65 1.63
CA VAL A 21 0.89 -1.60 2.56
C VAL A 21 -0.30 -1.29 3.46
N PHE A 22 -0.28 -1.79 4.68
CA PHE A 22 -1.38 -1.62 5.63
C PHE A 22 -1.31 -0.25 6.32
N TRP A 23 -2.02 0.73 5.77
CA TRP A 23 -2.03 2.09 6.34
C TRP A 23 -2.41 2.11 7.82
N ASN A 24 -3.42 1.35 8.23
CA ASN A 24 -3.81 1.22 9.63
C ASN A 24 -2.71 0.64 10.55
N GLY A 25 -1.84 -0.21 10.00
CA GLY A 25 -0.68 -0.74 10.71
C GLY A 25 0.48 0.23 10.76
N HIS A 26 0.67 1.01 9.70
CA HIS A 26 1.78 1.96 9.59
C HIS A 26 1.49 3.33 10.20
N GLU A 27 0.22 3.71 10.34
CA GLU A 27 -0.20 4.97 10.95
C GLU A 27 -1.42 4.74 11.86
N PRO A 28 -1.26 4.06 12.99
CA PRO A 28 -2.35 3.74 13.91
C PRO A 28 -3.01 4.97 14.55
N LEU A 29 -2.28 6.06 14.63
CA LEU A 29 -2.74 7.39 15.07
C LEU A 29 -2.24 8.45 14.09
N PRO A 30 -2.96 9.57 13.89
CA PRO A 30 -2.56 10.64 12.98
C PRO A 30 -1.11 11.08 13.20
N GLY A 31 -0.26 10.98 12.17
CA GLY A 31 1.15 11.36 12.22
C GLY A 31 2.06 10.43 13.02
N LYS A 32 1.55 9.37 13.62
CA LYS A 32 2.35 8.34 14.30
C LYS A 32 2.71 7.22 13.34
N ILE A 33 3.80 7.44 12.63
CA ILE A 33 4.29 6.50 11.60
C ILE A 33 5.13 5.39 12.24
N TYR A 34 4.86 4.14 11.83
CA TYR A 34 5.50 2.95 12.36
C TYR A 34 5.91 1.99 11.22
N PHE A 35 7.22 1.71 11.12
CA PHE A 35 7.82 0.78 10.16
C PHE A 35 8.88 -0.12 10.82
N GLU A 36 8.55 -0.67 11.97
CA GLU A 36 9.47 -1.51 12.73
C GLU A 36 8.92 -2.93 12.87
N ASP A 37 9.75 -3.87 13.29
CA ASP A 37 9.43 -5.27 13.54
C ASP A 37 8.73 -5.95 12.35
N ARG A 38 7.52 -6.44 12.56
CA ARG A 38 6.70 -7.08 11.52
C ARG A 38 6.10 -6.11 10.50
N TYR A 39 6.18 -4.81 10.78
CA TYR A 39 5.74 -3.74 9.88
C TYR A 39 6.90 -3.09 9.12
N ASP A 40 8.13 -3.65 9.21
CA ASP A 40 9.30 -3.17 8.47
C ASP A 40 9.19 -3.56 6.98
N LEU A 41 8.48 -2.71 6.25
CA LEU A 41 8.22 -2.88 4.82
C LEU A 41 9.53 -2.89 3.99
N VAL A 42 10.46 -2.00 4.31
CA VAL A 42 11.76 -1.91 3.63
C VAL A 42 12.53 -3.21 3.77
N ARG A 43 12.65 -3.72 4.99
CA ARG A 43 13.32 -4.98 5.28
C ARG A 43 12.64 -6.16 4.57
N PHE A 44 11.31 -6.18 4.53
CA PHE A 44 10.57 -7.21 3.82
C PHE A 44 10.91 -7.20 2.32
N ILE A 45 10.83 -6.05 1.65
CA ILE A 45 11.14 -5.90 0.23
C ILE A 45 12.61 -6.26 -0.06
N LYS A 46 13.55 -5.84 0.77
CA LYS A 46 14.95 -6.23 0.65
C LYS A 46 15.14 -7.75 0.82
N THR A 47 14.35 -8.39 1.68
CA THR A 47 14.37 -9.84 1.85
C THR A 47 13.89 -10.57 0.59
N VAL A 48 12.83 -10.06 -0.05
CA VAL A 48 12.33 -10.58 -1.34
C VAL A 48 13.41 -10.44 -2.43
N HIS A 49 14.02 -9.25 -2.53
CA HIS A 49 15.08 -8.98 -3.50
C HIS A 49 16.28 -9.92 -3.33
N LYS A 50 16.71 -10.14 -2.10
CA LYS A 50 17.83 -11.06 -1.77
C LYS A 50 17.59 -12.48 -2.26
N GLN A 51 16.35 -12.93 -2.35
CA GLN A 51 15.99 -14.25 -2.87
C GLN A 51 15.81 -14.26 -4.40
N GLY A 52 16.08 -13.15 -5.09
CA GLY A 52 15.94 -13.03 -6.54
C GLY A 52 14.49 -13.02 -7.02
N LEU A 53 13.57 -12.49 -6.19
CA LEU A 53 12.16 -12.28 -6.53
C LEU A 53 11.88 -10.80 -6.75
N TYR A 54 10.84 -10.52 -7.53
CA TYR A 54 10.27 -9.19 -7.71
C TYR A 54 9.13 -8.91 -6.74
N VAL A 55 8.70 -7.64 -6.70
CA VAL A 55 7.61 -7.19 -5.83
C VAL A 55 6.56 -6.44 -6.66
N ASN A 56 5.29 -6.79 -6.46
CA ASN A 56 4.17 -5.92 -6.72
C ASN A 56 3.79 -5.23 -5.40
N LEU A 57 4.03 -3.92 -5.32
CA LEU A 57 3.75 -3.14 -4.11
C LEU A 57 2.32 -2.59 -4.18
N ARG A 58 1.42 -3.16 -3.40
CA ARG A 58 0.03 -2.71 -3.33
C ARG A 58 -0.09 -1.56 -2.33
N ILE A 59 0.20 -0.34 -2.82
CA ILE A 59 0.20 0.89 -2.00
C ILE A 59 -1.21 1.22 -1.52
N GLY A 60 -2.19 0.98 -2.34
CA GLY A 60 -3.58 1.34 -2.06
C GLY A 60 -3.87 2.81 -2.37
N PRO A 61 -4.05 3.68 -1.37
CA PRO A 61 -4.14 3.44 0.10
C PRO A 61 -5.29 2.56 0.58
N TYR A 62 -6.38 2.42 -0.22
CA TYR A 62 -7.36 1.39 0.00
C TYR A 62 -6.89 0.07 -0.62
N ILE A 63 -6.80 -0.98 0.19
CA ILE A 63 -6.26 -2.27 -0.24
C ILE A 63 -7.25 -3.43 -0.11
N CYS A 64 -8.46 -3.18 0.38
CA CYS A 64 -9.43 -4.16 0.86
C CYS A 64 -8.90 -4.97 2.05
N GLY A 65 -7.79 -5.66 1.88
CA GLY A 65 -6.93 -6.29 2.87
C GLY A 65 -7.54 -7.41 3.71
N GLU A 66 -8.80 -7.80 3.47
CA GLU A 66 -9.56 -8.73 4.30
C GLU A 66 -9.34 -8.49 5.81
N TRP A 67 -9.20 -7.24 6.19
CA TRP A 67 -8.89 -6.78 7.53
C TRP A 67 -9.76 -5.58 7.92
N ASN A 68 -9.61 -5.10 9.15
CA ASN A 68 -10.41 -4.00 9.68
C ASN A 68 -10.43 -2.79 8.75
N PHE A 69 -11.62 -2.32 8.42
CA PHE A 69 -11.86 -1.11 7.66
C PHE A 69 -11.12 -1.05 6.31
N GLY A 70 -10.97 -2.20 5.65
CA GLY A 70 -10.30 -2.31 4.35
C GLY A 70 -8.84 -1.86 4.35
N GLY A 71 -8.20 -1.80 5.52
CA GLY A 71 -6.82 -1.34 5.70
C GLY A 71 -6.68 0.15 6.03
N PHE A 72 -7.78 0.92 6.05
CA PHE A 72 -7.73 2.30 6.49
C PHE A 72 -7.52 2.43 8.00
N PRO A 73 -6.77 3.44 8.47
CA PRO A 73 -6.74 3.79 9.88
C PRO A 73 -8.12 4.22 10.38
N VAL A 74 -8.54 3.72 11.53
CA VAL A 74 -9.85 4.04 12.11
C VAL A 74 -10.04 5.55 12.37
N TRP A 75 -8.95 6.25 12.69
CA TRP A 75 -9.00 7.69 12.95
C TRP A 75 -9.47 8.52 11.74
N LEU A 76 -9.28 8.04 10.50
CA LEU A 76 -9.80 8.71 9.30
C LEU A 76 -11.30 8.92 9.36
N LYS A 77 -12.05 7.98 9.94
CA LYS A 77 -13.50 8.05 10.11
C LYS A 77 -13.97 9.32 10.84
N TYR A 78 -13.10 9.89 11.66
CA TYR A 78 -13.42 11.05 12.49
C TYR A 78 -12.95 12.38 11.87
N VAL A 79 -12.37 12.35 10.68
CA VAL A 79 -11.99 13.57 9.96
C VAL A 79 -13.25 14.24 9.39
N PRO A 80 -13.53 15.50 9.77
CA PRO A 80 -14.73 16.18 9.30
C PRO A 80 -14.81 16.26 7.77
N GLY A 81 -15.98 15.93 7.22
CA GLY A 81 -16.25 16.02 5.79
C GLY A 81 -15.60 14.92 4.94
N ILE A 82 -15.04 13.87 5.57
CA ILE A 82 -14.45 12.76 4.82
C ILE A 82 -15.53 11.83 4.26
N TYR A 83 -15.36 11.47 2.99
CA TYR A 83 -16.09 10.40 2.30
C TYR A 83 -15.07 9.49 1.64
N PHE A 84 -15.09 8.22 1.99
CA PHE A 84 -14.09 7.26 1.53
C PHE A 84 -14.26 6.93 0.06
N ARG A 85 -13.13 6.82 -0.65
CA ARG A 85 -13.05 6.39 -2.04
C ARG A 85 -13.87 7.26 -3.00
N THR A 86 -13.94 8.55 -2.73
CA THR A 86 -14.60 9.57 -3.58
C THR A 86 -13.73 10.80 -3.69
N ASP A 87 -14.08 11.68 -4.67
CA ASP A 87 -13.39 12.96 -4.87
C ASP A 87 -13.80 13.97 -3.79
N ASN A 88 -13.12 13.94 -2.67
CA ASN A 88 -13.24 14.93 -1.60
C ASN A 88 -11.90 15.28 -0.99
N GLU A 89 -11.70 16.56 -0.67
CA GLU A 89 -10.42 17.08 -0.23
C GLU A 89 -9.85 16.44 1.06
N PRO A 90 -10.64 16.19 2.13
CA PRO A 90 -10.11 15.56 3.33
C PRO A 90 -9.53 14.18 3.05
N PHE A 91 -10.22 13.38 2.24
CA PHE A 91 -9.76 12.03 1.87
C PHE A 91 -8.53 12.05 0.96
N LYS A 92 -8.57 12.85 -0.11
CA LYS A 92 -7.44 12.99 -1.04
C LYS A 92 -6.17 13.46 -0.34
N ARG A 93 -6.29 14.46 0.55
CA ARG A 93 -5.14 14.97 1.31
C ARG A 93 -4.54 13.92 2.22
N ALA A 94 -5.37 13.14 2.91
CA ALA A 94 -4.90 12.07 3.77
C ALA A 94 -4.18 10.98 2.96
N MET A 95 -4.78 10.53 1.84
CA MET A 95 -4.17 9.55 0.93
C MET A 95 -2.85 10.07 0.36
N GLN A 96 -2.81 11.30 -0.12
CA GLN A 96 -1.60 11.92 -0.68
C GLN A 96 -0.47 11.91 0.35
N GLY A 97 -0.76 12.28 1.59
CA GLY A 97 0.23 12.29 2.67
C GLY A 97 0.83 10.89 2.90
N PHE A 98 -0.01 9.88 2.99
CA PHE A 98 0.45 8.51 3.20
C PHE A 98 1.19 7.96 1.96
N THR A 99 0.62 8.11 0.77
CA THR A 99 1.25 7.64 -0.47
C THR A 99 2.62 8.28 -0.70
N THR A 100 2.73 9.60 -0.50
CA THR A 100 4.01 10.32 -0.59
C THR A 100 5.03 9.71 0.36
N LYS A 101 4.63 9.44 1.60
CA LYS A 101 5.52 8.83 2.61
C LYS A 101 6.05 7.46 2.15
N ILE A 102 5.18 6.60 1.61
CA ILE A 102 5.58 5.29 1.10
C ILE A 102 6.51 5.43 -0.10
N VAL A 103 6.14 6.24 -1.08
CA VAL A 103 6.93 6.42 -2.31
C VAL A 103 8.31 7.01 -2.01
N ASP A 104 8.39 8.01 -1.14
CA ASP A 104 9.66 8.63 -0.76
C ASP A 104 10.56 7.64 -0.03
N MET A 105 10.01 6.82 0.86
CA MET A 105 10.73 5.76 1.55
C MET A 105 11.27 4.72 0.55
N MET A 106 10.46 4.25 -0.40
CA MET A 106 10.91 3.30 -1.42
C MET A 106 11.98 3.90 -2.34
N LYS A 107 11.85 5.19 -2.71
CA LYS A 107 12.86 5.91 -3.50
C LYS A 107 14.17 6.08 -2.76
N SER A 108 14.14 6.50 -1.51
CA SER A 108 15.34 6.71 -0.69
C SER A 108 16.14 5.41 -0.49
N GLU A 109 15.46 4.29 -0.40
CA GLU A 109 16.03 2.95 -0.26
C GLU A 109 16.38 2.29 -1.62
N LYS A 110 16.13 2.99 -2.75
CA LYS A 110 16.38 2.50 -4.12
C LYS A 110 15.68 1.18 -4.44
N LEU A 111 14.42 1.05 -4.03
CA LEU A 111 13.68 -0.21 -4.16
C LEU A 111 12.85 -0.33 -5.44
N PHE A 112 12.65 0.75 -6.20
CA PHE A 112 11.99 0.66 -7.50
C PHE A 112 12.89 0.07 -8.58
N ALA A 113 12.31 -0.64 -9.53
CA ALA A 113 13.03 -1.30 -10.64
C ALA A 113 13.87 -0.30 -11.44
N SER A 114 13.39 0.92 -11.66
CA SER A 114 14.15 2.01 -12.30
C SER A 114 15.42 2.42 -11.56
N GLN A 115 15.57 2.01 -10.30
CA GLN A 115 16.74 2.27 -9.46
C GLN A 115 17.55 0.99 -9.20
N GLY A 116 17.18 -0.13 -9.85
CA GLY A 116 17.80 -1.45 -9.63
C GLY A 116 17.16 -2.27 -8.49
N GLY A 117 16.05 -1.82 -7.94
CA GLY A 117 15.30 -2.53 -6.89
C GLY A 117 14.31 -3.57 -7.43
N PRO A 118 13.65 -4.31 -6.53
CA PRO A 118 12.74 -5.39 -6.91
C PRO A 118 11.31 -4.95 -7.24
N ILE A 119 10.90 -3.72 -6.94
CA ILE A 119 9.53 -3.25 -7.16
C ILE A 119 9.32 -2.98 -8.65
N ILE A 120 8.62 -3.88 -9.33
CA ILE A 120 8.31 -3.79 -10.77
C ILE A 120 6.91 -3.29 -11.06
N LEU A 121 6.00 -3.41 -10.10
CA LEU A 121 4.59 -2.99 -10.18
C LEU A 121 4.19 -2.29 -8.88
N SER A 122 3.24 -1.35 -9.01
CA SER A 122 2.60 -0.72 -7.85
C SER A 122 1.10 -0.62 -8.13
N GLN A 123 0.30 -1.24 -7.27
CA GLN A 123 -1.15 -1.18 -7.36
C GLN A 123 -1.67 -0.01 -6.54
N ILE A 124 -2.49 0.81 -7.18
CA ILE A 124 -3.27 1.87 -6.54
C ILE A 124 -4.73 1.44 -6.55
N GLU A 125 -5.42 1.65 -5.42
CA GLU A 125 -6.81 1.23 -5.21
C GLU A 125 -7.03 -0.28 -5.26
N ASN A 126 -8.25 -0.73 -5.04
CA ASN A 126 -8.62 -2.14 -5.16
C ASN A 126 -10.07 -2.27 -5.63
N GLU A 127 -10.25 -3.01 -6.73
CA GLU A 127 -11.56 -3.36 -7.29
C GLU A 127 -12.51 -2.18 -7.50
N TYR A 128 -11.96 -1.00 -7.82
CA TYR A 128 -12.74 0.23 -7.90
C TYR A 128 -13.73 0.27 -9.09
N GLY A 129 -13.58 -0.60 -10.07
CA GLY A 129 -14.46 -0.67 -11.24
C GLY A 129 -15.93 -0.90 -10.92
N SER A 130 -16.25 -1.64 -9.86
CA SER A 130 -17.61 -1.86 -9.37
C SER A 130 -18.16 -0.63 -8.63
N GLU A 131 -17.29 0.02 -7.87
CA GLU A 131 -17.62 1.16 -7.02
C GLU A 131 -17.98 2.43 -7.81
N ILE A 132 -17.38 2.62 -8.99
CA ILE A 132 -17.66 3.79 -9.85
C ILE A 132 -19.17 3.97 -10.08
N LYS A 133 -19.90 2.86 -10.23
CA LYS A 133 -21.34 2.91 -10.48
C LYS A 133 -22.12 3.41 -9.27
N GLU A 134 -21.70 3.05 -8.07
CA GLU A 134 -22.35 3.47 -6.82
C GLU A 134 -22.07 4.92 -6.48
N PHE A 135 -20.82 5.38 -6.69
CA PHE A 135 -20.41 6.74 -6.35
C PHE A 135 -20.67 7.78 -7.46
N GLY A 136 -21.12 7.34 -8.65
CA GLY A 136 -21.50 8.25 -9.74
C GLY A 136 -20.37 9.19 -10.16
N GLU A 137 -20.68 10.48 -10.32
CA GLU A 137 -19.68 11.47 -10.78
C GLU A 137 -18.52 11.67 -9.78
N ALA A 138 -18.78 11.58 -8.46
CA ALA A 138 -17.73 11.68 -7.46
C ALA A 138 -16.74 10.50 -7.52
N GLY A 139 -17.23 9.31 -7.89
CA GLY A 139 -16.39 8.15 -8.13
C GLY A 139 -15.56 8.27 -9.40
N LYS A 140 -16.16 8.78 -10.49
CA LYS A 140 -15.42 9.03 -11.74
C LYS A 140 -14.33 10.08 -11.55
N ALA A 141 -14.62 11.17 -10.84
CA ALA A 141 -13.66 12.23 -10.56
C ALA A 141 -12.50 11.73 -9.68
N TYR A 142 -12.76 10.77 -8.79
CA TYR A 142 -11.76 10.18 -7.93
C TYR A 142 -10.72 9.34 -8.68
N ILE A 143 -11.12 8.60 -9.73
CA ILE A 143 -10.25 7.69 -10.46
C ILE A 143 -9.49 8.37 -11.62
N ASN A 144 -9.92 9.55 -12.06
CA ASN A 144 -9.28 10.33 -13.12
C ASN A 144 -8.24 11.31 -12.58
#